data_58ea14bc391ecf6c02581c2a6b302a43
#
_entry.id   58ea14bc391ecf6c02581c2a6b302a43
#
_cell.length_a   1.000
_cell.length_b   1.000
_cell.length_c   1.000
_cell.angle_alpha   90.00
_cell.angle_beta   90.00
_cell.angle_gamma   90.00
#
_symmetry.space_group_name_H-M   'P 1'
#
loop_
_entity.id
_entity.type
_entity.pdbx_description
1 polymer ?
#
loop_
_entity_poly.entity_id
_entity_poly.type
_entity_poly.pdbx_seq_one_letter_code
_entity_poly.pdbx_strand_id
1 'polypeptide(L)'
;IMIVFSLIFIFPFLFSKGSLYGDDLHFHLDRMLGLSNIFDSPINFKTFYNSGQGINFFYPFLIYYPFYIIFSFVHSIWFAWYFYLFIITFITLSISFYSATSVSKSKIVGYLFAIIYTFSTYRSYNILIRFATGEILAMAFLPLIFAGAYQVFKGDYRKWPMLSIGMTLLVYSHLLSVFIATLLLTIYFLIFLICADERKKRIMALINAVLSCTLMSLFQIVPLIEQILFTKLSSPVTFSLNNQLFNFKQLIMVNLVNQLDKQVGFVLFISVVVICLRLR
;
A
#
# COMPACT_ATOMS: atom_id res chain seq x y z
N ILE A 1 -6.49 15.11 16.19
CA ILE A 1 -6.90 15.35 14.79
C ILE A 1 -6.98 14.02 14.02
N MET A 2 -5.92 13.22 13.89
CA MET A 2 -5.91 12.01 13.07
C MET A 2 -6.89 10.94 13.56
N ILE A 3 -6.97 10.70 14.88
CA ILE A 3 -7.98 9.80 15.48
C ILE A 3 -9.39 10.25 15.10
N VAL A 4 -9.67 11.55 15.19
CA VAL A 4 -11.00 12.09 14.87
C VAL A 4 -11.37 11.86 13.41
N PHE A 5 -10.45 12.14 12.46
CA PHE A 5 -10.70 11.85 11.04
C PHE A 5 -10.87 10.36 10.75
N SER A 6 -10.11 9.49 11.42
CA SER A 6 -10.28 8.04 11.29
C SER A 6 -11.63 7.57 11.82
N LEU A 7 -12.09 8.13 12.95
CA LEU A 7 -13.41 7.83 13.50
C LEU A 7 -14.53 8.33 12.59
N ILE A 8 -14.44 9.56 12.07
CA ILE A 8 -15.43 10.12 11.13
C ILE A 8 -15.57 9.23 9.90
N PHE A 9 -14.46 8.72 9.37
CA PHE A 9 -14.49 7.84 8.20
C PHE A 9 -15.20 6.51 8.47
N ILE A 10 -14.98 5.91 9.64
CA ILE A 10 -15.55 4.61 10.02
C ILE A 10 -16.95 4.72 10.60
N PHE A 11 -17.29 5.87 11.20
CA PHE A 11 -18.54 6.09 11.95
C PHE A 11 -19.80 5.65 11.20
N PRO A 12 -20.00 5.97 9.90
CA PRO A 12 -21.21 5.54 9.18
C PRO A 12 -21.40 4.02 9.14
N PHE A 13 -20.30 3.27 9.19
CA PHE A 13 -20.30 1.82 9.07
C PHE A 13 -20.49 1.10 10.41
N LEU A 14 -20.13 1.74 11.53
CA LEU A 14 -20.31 1.15 12.85
C LEU A 14 -21.78 0.91 13.22
N PHE A 15 -22.66 1.71 12.68
CA PHE A 15 -24.09 1.65 12.95
C PHE A 15 -24.93 1.01 11.84
N SER A 16 -24.33 0.75 10.68
CA SER A 16 -25.01 0.04 9.61
C SER A 16 -25.02 -1.46 9.93
N LYS A 17 -26.19 -2.10 9.95
CA LYS A 17 -26.32 -3.56 10.05
C LYS A 17 -26.09 -4.24 8.69
N GLY A 18 -25.15 -3.70 7.90
CA GLY A 18 -24.86 -4.20 6.57
C GLY A 18 -23.97 -5.43 6.56
N SER A 19 -24.00 -6.19 5.50
CA SER A 19 -22.99 -7.19 5.17
C SER A 19 -21.74 -6.50 4.59
N LEU A 20 -20.58 -7.11 4.79
CA LEU A 20 -19.38 -6.70 4.05
C LEU A 20 -19.61 -6.96 2.57
N TYR A 21 -19.18 -6.03 1.74
CA TYR A 21 -19.26 -6.12 0.29
C TYR A 21 -17.88 -5.81 -0.34
N GLY A 22 -17.61 -6.38 -1.49
CA GLY A 22 -16.45 -6.07 -2.31
C GLY A 22 -16.12 -7.17 -3.30
N ASP A 23 -15.54 -6.79 -4.43
CA ASP A 23 -15.19 -7.71 -5.52
C ASP A 23 -14.21 -8.78 -5.04
N ASP A 24 -13.21 -8.39 -4.24
CA ASP A 24 -12.15 -9.26 -3.71
C ASP A 24 -12.44 -9.76 -2.27
N LEU A 25 -13.68 -9.53 -1.76
CA LEU A 25 -14.04 -9.80 -0.36
C LEU A 25 -13.74 -11.23 0.05
N HIS A 26 -14.27 -12.21 -0.66
CA HIS A 26 -14.12 -13.63 -0.30
C HIS A 26 -12.67 -14.05 -0.27
N PHE A 27 -11.91 -13.64 -1.29
CA PHE A 27 -10.49 -13.94 -1.38
C PHE A 27 -9.70 -13.39 -0.19
N HIS A 28 -9.88 -12.12 0.15
CA HIS A 28 -9.13 -11.51 1.25
C HIS A 28 -9.61 -11.95 2.63
N LEU A 29 -10.92 -12.17 2.77
CA LEU A 29 -11.49 -12.62 4.03
C LEU A 29 -11.05 -14.04 4.38
N ASP A 30 -11.06 -14.96 3.40
CA ASP A 30 -10.54 -16.32 3.57
C ASP A 30 -9.08 -16.30 4.02
N ARG A 31 -8.26 -15.43 3.45
CA ARG A 31 -6.86 -15.25 3.85
C ARG A 31 -6.71 -14.75 5.28
N MET A 32 -7.54 -13.80 5.70
CA MET A 32 -7.52 -13.23 7.06
C MET A 32 -7.96 -14.26 8.10
N LEU A 33 -9.04 -14.99 7.83
CA LEU A 33 -9.56 -16.02 8.72
C LEU A 33 -8.67 -17.25 8.76
N GLY A 34 -7.95 -17.51 7.66
CA GLY A 34 -7.01 -18.58 7.53
C GLY A 34 -5.78 -18.48 8.43
N LEU A 35 -5.55 -17.34 9.10
CA LEU A 35 -4.44 -17.17 10.03
C LEU A 35 -4.55 -18.04 11.29
N SER A 36 -5.73 -18.60 11.59
CA SER A 36 -5.95 -19.43 12.76
C SER A 36 -4.99 -20.62 12.90
N ASN A 37 -4.52 -21.17 11.79
CA ASN A 37 -3.70 -22.36 11.76
C ASN A 37 -2.27 -22.12 11.23
N ILE A 38 -1.85 -20.86 11.11
CA ILE A 38 -0.57 -20.52 10.47
C ILE A 38 0.66 -21.06 11.20
N PHE A 39 0.54 -21.28 12.53
CA PHE A 39 1.63 -21.83 13.35
C PHE A 39 1.65 -23.36 13.37
N ASP A 40 0.54 -24.00 12.95
CA ASP A 40 0.42 -25.46 12.92
C ASP A 40 0.82 -26.02 11.55
N SER A 41 0.57 -25.25 10.49
CA SER A 41 0.85 -25.68 9.11
C SER A 41 1.20 -24.49 8.22
N PRO A 42 2.22 -24.62 7.33
CA PRO A 42 2.50 -23.62 6.31
C PRO A 42 1.43 -23.56 5.20
N ILE A 43 0.46 -24.46 5.24
CA ILE A 43 -0.69 -24.49 4.33
C ILE A 43 -1.96 -24.43 5.16
N ASN A 44 -2.80 -23.46 4.87
CA ASN A 44 -4.14 -23.43 5.45
C ASN A 44 -5.11 -24.20 4.54
N PHE A 45 -5.46 -25.42 4.95
CA PHE A 45 -6.34 -26.29 4.18
C PHE A 45 -7.81 -25.88 4.21
N LYS A 46 -8.23 -25.02 5.14
CA LYS A 46 -9.62 -24.60 5.28
C LYS A 46 -10.02 -23.44 4.36
N THR A 47 -9.04 -22.77 3.75
CA THR A 47 -9.29 -21.65 2.83
C THR A 47 -9.68 -22.13 1.44
N PHE A 48 -10.35 -21.27 0.69
CA PHE A 48 -10.72 -21.51 -0.70
C PHE A 48 -11.48 -22.84 -0.90
N TYR A 49 -12.58 -23.01 -0.18
CA TYR A 49 -13.42 -24.22 -0.25
C TYR A 49 -12.65 -25.52 0.03
N ASN A 50 -11.77 -25.50 1.02
CA ASN A 50 -10.87 -26.61 1.38
C ASN A 50 -9.83 -26.98 0.31
N SER A 51 -9.57 -26.09 -0.64
CA SER A 51 -8.46 -26.27 -1.60
C SER A 51 -7.11 -25.91 -0.99
N GLY A 52 -7.12 -25.11 0.05
CA GLY A 52 -5.92 -24.67 0.77
C GLY A 52 -5.14 -23.56 0.06
N GLN A 53 -4.30 -22.90 0.84
CA GLN A 53 -3.35 -21.90 0.34
C GLN A 53 -2.06 -21.92 1.15
N GLY A 54 -0.93 -21.88 0.45
CA GLY A 54 0.39 -21.71 1.08
C GLY A 54 0.54 -20.33 1.71
N ILE A 55 1.17 -20.29 2.89
CA ILE A 55 1.45 -19.03 3.61
C ILE A 55 2.54 -18.27 2.88
N ASN A 56 2.41 -16.95 2.83
CA ASN A 56 3.34 -16.06 2.13
C ASN A 56 3.54 -16.41 0.63
N PHE A 57 2.60 -17.14 0.05
CA PHE A 57 2.60 -17.40 -1.37
C PHE A 57 2.00 -16.20 -2.10
N PHE A 58 2.75 -15.50 -2.91
CA PHE A 58 2.43 -14.24 -3.60
C PHE A 58 1.87 -13.13 -2.70
N TYR A 59 0.87 -13.43 -1.86
CA TYR A 59 0.24 -12.47 -0.98
C TYR A 59 0.75 -12.60 0.46
N PRO A 60 1.30 -11.51 1.04
CA PRO A 60 1.77 -11.52 2.42
C PRO A 60 0.62 -11.67 3.41
N PHE A 61 0.88 -12.35 4.54
CA PHE A 61 -0.10 -12.56 5.60
C PHE A 61 0.17 -11.74 6.86
N LEU A 62 1.43 -11.38 7.12
CA LEU A 62 1.85 -10.79 8.39
C LEU A 62 1.02 -9.57 8.80
N ILE A 63 0.68 -8.73 7.84
CA ILE A 63 -0.03 -7.47 8.10
C ILE A 63 -1.52 -7.68 8.47
N TYR A 64 -2.06 -8.89 8.27
CA TYR A 64 -3.45 -9.22 8.66
C TYR A 64 -3.57 -9.73 10.10
N TYR A 65 -2.48 -9.98 10.80
CA TYR A 65 -2.54 -10.41 12.20
C TYR A 65 -3.34 -9.46 13.11
N PRO A 66 -3.25 -8.13 13.00
CA PRO A 66 -4.09 -7.25 13.81
C PRO A 66 -5.58 -7.50 13.59
N PHE A 67 -6.03 -7.74 12.36
CA PHE A 67 -7.41 -8.13 12.09
C PHE A 67 -7.77 -9.45 12.78
N TYR A 68 -6.93 -10.47 12.60
CA TYR A 68 -7.19 -11.79 13.18
C TYR A 68 -7.22 -11.75 14.72
N ILE A 69 -6.31 -11.01 15.35
CA ILE A 69 -6.30 -10.81 16.79
C ILE A 69 -7.62 -10.17 17.26
N ILE A 70 -8.06 -9.10 16.63
CA ILE A 70 -9.34 -8.45 16.95
C ILE A 70 -10.49 -9.45 16.80
N PHE A 71 -10.53 -10.17 15.67
CA PHE A 71 -11.58 -11.15 15.39
C PHE A 71 -11.61 -12.27 16.42
N SER A 72 -10.47 -12.77 16.89
CA SER A 72 -10.39 -13.85 17.90
C SER A 72 -10.97 -13.45 19.27
N PHE A 73 -10.97 -12.16 19.60
CA PHE A 73 -11.60 -11.65 20.82
C PHE A 73 -13.08 -11.33 20.66
N VAL A 74 -13.47 -10.78 19.51
CA VAL A 74 -14.82 -10.22 19.32
C VAL A 74 -15.76 -11.20 18.65
N HIS A 75 -15.25 -12.18 17.92
CA HIS A 75 -16.00 -13.17 17.13
C HIS A 75 -16.98 -12.57 16.12
N SER A 76 -16.79 -11.30 15.74
CA SER A 76 -17.55 -10.58 14.73
C SER A 76 -16.62 -10.11 13.61
N ILE A 77 -16.76 -10.73 12.44
CA ILE A 77 -15.99 -10.37 11.24
C ILE A 77 -16.20 -8.91 10.88
N TRP A 78 -17.45 -8.47 10.94
CA TRP A 78 -17.84 -7.10 10.62
C TRP A 78 -17.15 -6.08 11.53
N PHE A 79 -17.25 -6.26 12.85
CA PHE A 79 -16.57 -5.38 13.82
C PHE A 79 -15.05 -5.43 13.67
N ALA A 80 -14.47 -6.63 13.53
CA ALA A 80 -13.03 -6.80 13.37
C ALA A 80 -12.51 -6.07 12.13
N TRP A 81 -13.25 -6.15 11.01
CA TRP A 81 -12.89 -5.45 9.79
C TRP A 81 -12.90 -3.93 9.96
N TYR A 82 -13.96 -3.35 10.48
CA TYR A 82 -14.06 -1.90 10.62
C TYR A 82 -13.10 -1.36 11.68
N PHE A 83 -12.84 -2.11 12.74
CA PHE A 83 -11.84 -1.71 13.72
C PHE A 83 -10.42 -1.80 13.13
N TYR A 84 -10.13 -2.82 12.36
CA TYR A 84 -8.88 -2.94 11.61
C TYR A 84 -8.73 -1.79 10.60
N LEU A 85 -9.79 -1.47 9.87
CA LEU A 85 -9.80 -0.35 8.92
C LEU A 85 -9.59 1.00 9.61
N PHE A 86 -10.12 1.18 10.83
CA PHE A 86 -9.82 2.34 11.67
C PHE A 86 -8.30 2.44 11.93
N ILE A 87 -7.67 1.35 12.36
CA ILE A 87 -6.22 1.30 12.62
C ILE A 87 -5.44 1.66 11.35
N ILE A 88 -5.77 1.06 10.20
CA ILE A 88 -5.08 1.32 8.93
C ILE A 88 -5.29 2.77 8.46
N THR A 89 -6.47 3.33 8.64
CA THR A 89 -6.74 4.72 8.28
C THR A 89 -5.95 5.68 9.18
N PHE A 90 -5.88 5.39 10.48
CA PHE A 90 -5.05 6.17 11.41
C PHE A 90 -3.55 6.09 11.07
N ILE A 91 -3.06 4.89 10.74
CA ILE A 91 -1.67 4.67 10.29
C ILE A 91 -1.41 5.45 9.00
N THR A 92 -2.32 5.38 8.01
CA THR A 92 -2.19 6.11 6.74
C THR A 92 -2.09 7.62 6.95
N LEU A 93 -2.99 8.18 7.77
CA LEU A 93 -2.96 9.62 8.13
C LEU A 93 -1.64 9.99 8.81
N SER A 94 -1.21 9.18 9.78
CA SER A 94 0.00 9.45 10.57
C SER A 94 1.27 9.39 9.72
N ILE A 95 1.41 8.37 8.90
CA ILE A 95 2.54 8.20 7.99
C ILE A 95 2.54 9.31 6.93
N SER A 96 1.39 9.62 6.34
CA SER A 96 1.26 10.67 5.34
C SER A 96 1.64 12.05 5.90
N PHE A 97 1.17 12.35 7.10
CA PHE A 97 1.53 13.59 7.83
C PHE A 97 3.03 13.67 8.09
N TYR A 98 3.60 12.61 8.68
CA TYR A 98 5.03 12.56 8.99
C TYR A 98 5.88 12.71 7.72
N SER A 99 5.53 11.98 6.67
CA SER A 99 6.24 11.98 5.39
C SER A 99 6.22 13.35 4.74
N ALA A 100 5.06 13.95 4.57
CA ALA A 100 4.93 15.27 3.96
C ALA A 100 5.59 16.37 4.81
N THR A 101 5.48 16.31 6.15
CA THR A 101 6.16 17.26 7.06
C THR A 101 7.68 17.10 6.97
N SER A 102 8.20 15.87 6.85
CA SER A 102 9.64 15.61 6.76
C SER A 102 10.27 16.23 5.51
N VAL A 103 9.51 16.28 4.41
CA VAL A 103 9.94 16.84 3.13
C VAL A 103 9.72 18.35 3.07
N SER A 104 8.51 18.81 3.39
CA SER A 104 8.10 20.23 3.25
C SER A 104 8.55 21.14 4.40
N LYS A 105 8.91 20.55 5.55
CA LYS A 105 9.20 21.25 6.82
C LYS A 105 7.99 22.04 7.36
N SER A 106 6.79 21.80 6.85
CA SER A 106 5.55 22.49 7.24
C SER A 106 4.51 21.50 7.76
N LYS A 107 4.04 21.71 9.00
CA LYS A 107 2.95 20.91 9.58
C LYS A 107 1.62 21.11 8.84
N ILE A 108 1.37 22.31 8.31
CA ILE A 108 0.15 22.61 7.55
C ILE A 108 0.13 21.76 6.27
N VAL A 109 1.23 21.75 5.51
CA VAL A 109 1.36 20.90 4.34
C VAL A 109 1.22 19.42 4.70
N GLY A 110 1.80 19.01 5.85
CA GLY A 110 1.64 17.65 6.38
C GLY A 110 0.18 17.27 6.61
N TYR A 111 -0.61 18.11 7.29
CA TYR A 111 -2.03 17.85 7.52
C TYR A 111 -2.85 17.83 6.22
N LEU A 112 -2.64 18.79 5.35
CA LEU A 112 -3.36 18.86 4.07
C LEU A 112 -3.07 17.64 3.22
N PHE A 113 -1.80 17.26 3.09
CA PHE A 113 -1.42 16.06 2.34
C PHE A 113 -2.04 14.80 2.96
N ALA A 114 -1.96 14.64 4.28
CA ALA A 114 -2.49 13.47 4.97
C ALA A 114 -3.99 13.30 4.71
N ILE A 115 -4.77 14.37 4.79
CA ILE A 115 -6.22 14.33 4.56
C ILE A 115 -6.52 14.01 3.08
N ILE A 116 -5.94 14.76 2.14
CA ILE A 116 -6.20 14.61 0.71
C ILE A 116 -5.78 13.21 0.23
N TYR A 117 -4.63 12.72 0.67
CA TYR A 117 -4.12 11.41 0.29
C TYR A 117 -4.96 10.28 0.87
N THR A 118 -5.23 10.32 2.18
CA THR A 118 -5.94 9.23 2.88
C THR A 118 -7.38 9.08 2.40
N PHE A 119 -8.05 10.19 2.10
CA PHE A 119 -9.44 10.18 1.62
C PHE A 119 -9.56 10.38 0.10
N SER A 120 -8.48 10.05 -0.63
CA SER A 120 -8.51 10.05 -2.09
C SER A 120 -9.55 9.08 -2.63
N THR A 121 -10.16 9.42 -3.76
CA THR A 121 -11.23 8.63 -4.37
C THR A 121 -10.78 7.20 -4.65
N TYR A 122 -9.59 7.00 -5.20
CA TYR A 122 -9.08 5.67 -5.50
C TYR A 122 -8.92 4.80 -4.25
N ARG A 123 -8.39 5.36 -3.14
CA ARG A 123 -8.30 4.61 -1.89
C ARG A 123 -9.68 4.28 -1.32
N SER A 124 -10.59 5.24 -1.34
CA SER A 124 -11.97 5.02 -0.89
C SER A 124 -12.69 3.96 -1.72
N TYR A 125 -12.49 3.96 -3.03
CA TYR A 125 -13.01 2.94 -3.94
C TYR A 125 -12.48 1.53 -3.60
N ASN A 126 -11.17 1.40 -3.37
CA ASN A 126 -10.56 0.12 -2.97
C ASN A 126 -11.09 -0.38 -1.62
N ILE A 127 -11.43 0.52 -0.69
CA ILE A 127 -11.99 0.15 0.62
C ILE A 127 -13.44 -0.27 0.52
N LEU A 128 -14.27 0.54 -0.18
CA LEU A 128 -15.73 0.46 -0.09
C LEU A 128 -16.36 -0.42 -1.17
N ILE A 129 -15.68 -0.57 -2.31
CA ILE A 129 -16.24 -1.28 -3.48
C ILE A 129 -15.42 -2.52 -3.82
N ARG A 130 -14.10 -2.40 -3.97
CA ARG A 130 -13.27 -3.54 -4.37
C ARG A 130 -12.92 -4.50 -3.22
N PHE A 131 -12.77 -3.98 -2.02
CA PHE A 131 -12.18 -4.73 -0.90
C PHE A 131 -10.73 -5.19 -1.17
N ALA A 132 -9.97 -4.38 -1.91
CA ALA A 132 -8.61 -4.69 -2.33
C ALA A 132 -7.60 -4.44 -1.20
N THR A 133 -7.62 -5.27 -0.17
CA THR A 133 -6.89 -5.03 1.09
C THR A 133 -5.39 -4.89 0.91
N GLY A 134 -4.77 -5.63 -0.01
CA GLY A 134 -3.35 -5.50 -0.31
C GLY A 134 -2.99 -4.10 -0.83
N GLU A 135 -3.79 -3.54 -1.74
CA GLU A 135 -3.59 -2.18 -2.25
C GLU A 135 -3.85 -1.11 -1.18
N ILE A 136 -4.90 -1.28 -0.36
CA ILE A 136 -5.22 -0.37 0.75
C ILE A 136 -4.03 -0.25 1.71
N LEU A 137 -3.42 -1.39 2.04
CA LEU A 137 -2.25 -1.46 2.92
C LEU A 137 -1.00 -0.89 2.24
N ALA A 138 -0.76 -1.21 0.97
CA ALA A 138 0.32 -0.63 0.20
C ALA A 138 0.25 0.90 0.18
N MET A 139 -0.94 1.45 -0.07
CA MET A 139 -1.16 2.89 -0.04
C MET A 139 -0.86 3.53 1.32
N ALA A 140 -1.01 2.80 2.42
CA ALA A 140 -0.65 3.35 3.74
C ALA A 140 0.86 3.64 3.86
N PHE A 141 1.72 2.90 3.15
CA PHE A 141 3.18 2.99 3.28
C PHE A 141 3.87 3.76 2.15
N LEU A 142 3.22 3.95 1.00
CA LEU A 142 3.80 4.69 -0.13
C LEU A 142 4.32 6.10 0.24
N PRO A 143 3.63 6.92 1.06
CA PRO A 143 4.15 8.22 1.45
C PRO A 143 5.50 8.14 2.17
N LEU A 144 5.71 7.11 3.02
CA LEU A 144 6.97 6.90 3.72
C LEU A 144 8.11 6.54 2.75
N ILE A 145 7.80 5.72 1.75
CA ILE A 145 8.74 5.30 0.72
C ILE A 145 9.22 6.51 -0.09
N PHE A 146 8.30 7.32 -0.61
CA PHE A 146 8.67 8.49 -1.40
C PHE A 146 9.39 9.57 -0.58
N ALA A 147 8.98 9.78 0.67
CA ALA A 147 9.71 10.67 1.58
C ALA A 147 11.10 10.14 1.90
N GLY A 148 11.24 8.83 2.16
CA GLY A 148 12.53 8.18 2.38
C GLY A 148 13.44 8.27 1.16
N ALA A 149 12.90 8.05 -0.05
CA ALA A 149 13.63 8.22 -1.30
C ALA A 149 14.11 9.67 -1.49
N TYR A 150 13.24 10.65 -1.25
CA TYR A 150 13.64 12.06 -1.27
C TYR A 150 14.79 12.34 -0.31
N GLN A 151 14.75 11.80 0.91
CA GLN A 151 15.83 11.99 1.88
C GLN A 151 17.14 11.37 1.40
N VAL A 152 17.11 10.15 0.87
CA VAL A 152 18.31 9.47 0.35
C VAL A 152 18.88 10.20 -0.86
N PHE A 153 18.05 10.65 -1.79
CA PHE A 153 18.52 11.17 -3.08
C PHE A 153 18.81 12.67 -3.06
N LYS A 154 18.09 13.47 -2.28
CA LYS A 154 18.19 14.92 -2.28
C LYS A 154 18.31 15.53 -0.88
N GLY A 155 17.62 14.98 0.12
CA GLY A 155 17.60 15.48 1.49
C GLY A 155 18.78 14.96 2.34
N ASP A 156 18.48 14.59 3.57
CA ASP A 156 19.43 13.99 4.52
C ASP A 156 19.49 12.48 4.31
N TYR A 157 20.53 12.00 3.63
CA TYR A 157 20.72 10.58 3.32
C TYR A 157 20.81 9.68 4.57
N ARG A 158 21.11 10.24 5.75
CA ARG A 158 21.13 9.48 7.02
C ARG A 158 19.75 8.95 7.41
N LYS A 159 18.69 9.51 6.82
CA LYS A 159 17.31 9.05 6.98
C LYS A 159 16.92 7.89 6.06
N TRP A 160 17.91 7.20 5.50
CA TRP A 160 17.69 5.99 4.70
C TRP A 160 16.78 4.93 5.38
N PRO A 161 16.70 4.81 6.75
CA PRO A 161 15.77 3.86 7.37
C PRO A 161 14.29 4.12 7.01
N MET A 162 13.91 5.36 6.69
CA MET A 162 12.55 5.65 6.22
C MET A 162 12.22 4.87 4.94
N LEU A 163 13.15 4.82 4.00
CA LEU A 163 13.00 4.08 2.74
C LEU A 163 12.97 2.57 3.01
N SER A 164 13.88 2.07 3.83
CA SER A 164 13.94 0.66 4.19
C SER A 164 12.67 0.17 4.87
N ILE A 165 12.22 0.85 5.92
CA ILE A 165 11.00 0.49 6.64
C ILE A 165 9.77 0.58 5.73
N GLY A 166 9.66 1.65 4.95
CA GLY A 166 8.56 1.82 4.01
C GLY A 166 8.48 0.69 2.99
N MET A 167 9.61 0.32 2.38
CA MET A 167 9.68 -0.79 1.42
C MET A 167 9.42 -2.15 2.07
N THR A 168 9.92 -2.39 3.29
CA THR A 168 9.62 -3.61 4.04
C THR A 168 8.11 -3.76 4.29
N LEU A 169 7.46 -2.70 4.77
CA LEU A 169 6.02 -2.70 4.99
C LEU A 169 5.23 -2.88 3.68
N LEU A 170 5.76 -2.36 2.56
CA LEU A 170 5.17 -2.59 1.24
C LEU A 170 5.31 -4.06 0.81
N VAL A 171 6.45 -4.70 1.04
CA VAL A 171 6.65 -6.14 0.78
C VAL A 171 5.63 -6.97 1.54
N TYR A 172 5.35 -6.62 2.80
CA TYR A 172 4.33 -7.30 3.61
C TYR A 172 2.89 -6.88 3.28
N SER A 173 2.68 -6.01 2.32
CA SER A 173 1.34 -5.54 1.92
C SER A 173 0.93 -6.07 0.55
N HIS A 174 1.69 -5.75 -0.51
CA HIS A 174 1.28 -6.03 -1.89
C HIS A 174 2.47 -6.08 -2.85
N LEU A 175 2.80 -7.26 -3.35
CA LEU A 175 4.00 -7.50 -4.17
C LEU A 175 3.99 -6.74 -5.50
N LEU A 176 2.83 -6.59 -6.15
CA LEU A 176 2.75 -5.81 -7.39
C LEU A 176 3.11 -4.34 -7.15
N SER A 177 2.68 -3.78 -6.02
CA SER A 177 3.07 -2.41 -5.62
C SER A 177 4.57 -2.30 -5.33
N VAL A 178 5.21 -3.35 -4.80
CA VAL A 178 6.67 -3.41 -4.65
C VAL A 178 7.35 -3.27 -6.00
N PHE A 179 6.90 -4.04 -7.00
CA PHE A 179 7.47 -3.98 -8.34
C PHE A 179 7.36 -2.57 -8.94
N ILE A 180 6.17 -1.97 -8.89
CA ILE A 180 5.93 -0.63 -9.43
C ILE A 180 6.75 0.42 -8.68
N ALA A 181 6.76 0.37 -7.34
CA ALA A 181 7.53 1.31 -6.52
C ALA A 181 9.03 1.19 -6.79
N THR A 182 9.57 -0.04 -6.90
CA THR A 182 10.99 -0.28 -7.20
C THR A 182 11.36 0.26 -8.58
N LEU A 183 10.53 0.04 -9.60
CA LEU A 183 10.74 0.58 -10.94
C LEU A 183 10.81 2.12 -10.92
N LEU A 184 9.83 2.77 -10.30
CA LEU A 184 9.79 4.23 -10.18
C LEU A 184 10.98 4.78 -9.40
N LEU A 185 11.36 4.14 -8.29
CA LEU A 185 12.51 4.53 -7.49
C LEU A 185 13.81 4.36 -8.25
N THR A 186 13.95 3.32 -9.07
CA THR A 186 15.14 3.11 -9.91
C THR A 186 15.27 4.22 -10.94
N ILE A 187 14.18 4.57 -11.63
CA ILE A 187 14.19 5.68 -12.59
C ILE A 187 14.54 6.99 -11.88
N TYR A 188 13.92 7.26 -10.74
CA TYR A 188 14.19 8.47 -9.95
C TYR A 188 15.65 8.53 -9.49
N PHE A 189 16.19 7.41 -9.01
CA PHE A 189 17.60 7.31 -8.60
C PHE A 189 18.56 7.60 -9.77
N LEU A 190 18.34 7.00 -10.94
CA LEU A 190 19.19 7.22 -12.12
C LEU A 190 19.23 8.69 -12.53
N ILE A 191 18.08 9.38 -12.50
CA ILE A 191 18.02 10.81 -12.80
C ILE A 191 18.78 11.63 -11.78
N PHE A 192 18.62 11.36 -10.48
CA PHE A 192 19.25 12.13 -9.41
C PHE A 192 20.74 11.85 -9.24
N LEU A 193 21.20 10.65 -9.56
CA LEU A 193 22.60 10.27 -9.44
C LEU A 193 23.51 11.15 -10.30
N ILE A 194 23.02 11.63 -11.44
CA ILE A 194 23.78 12.46 -12.37
C ILE A 194 24.16 13.80 -11.72
N CYS A 195 23.25 14.41 -10.96
CA CYS A 195 23.37 15.74 -10.38
C CYS A 195 23.57 15.76 -8.85
N ALA A 196 23.74 14.59 -8.21
CA ALA A 196 23.77 14.52 -6.75
C ALA A 196 25.13 14.94 -6.17
N ASP A 197 25.06 15.75 -5.13
CA ASP A 197 26.19 15.97 -4.23
C ASP A 197 26.39 14.75 -3.33
N GLU A 198 27.61 14.53 -2.85
CA GLU A 198 27.98 13.42 -1.95
C GLU A 198 27.57 12.03 -2.48
N ARG A 199 27.67 11.78 -3.77
CA ARG A 199 27.19 10.55 -4.46
C ARG A 199 27.54 9.26 -3.74
N LYS A 200 28.79 9.11 -3.29
CA LYS A 200 29.25 7.88 -2.59
C LYS A 200 28.44 7.62 -1.32
N LYS A 201 28.15 8.65 -0.52
CA LYS A 201 27.37 8.53 0.72
C LYS A 201 25.91 8.18 0.43
N ARG A 202 25.32 8.75 -0.62
CA ARG A 202 23.95 8.46 -1.05
C ARG A 202 23.80 7.06 -1.61
N ILE A 203 24.78 6.59 -2.39
CA ILE A 203 24.81 5.19 -2.86
C ILE A 203 24.92 4.23 -1.67
N MET A 204 25.80 4.52 -0.69
CA MET A 204 25.93 3.69 0.51
C MET A 204 24.63 3.68 1.33
N ALA A 205 23.96 4.82 1.48
CA ALA A 205 22.67 4.91 2.14
C ALA A 205 21.60 4.08 1.42
N LEU A 206 21.59 4.09 0.08
CA LEU A 206 20.68 3.24 -0.72
C LEU A 206 21.00 1.75 -0.53
N ILE A 207 22.28 1.37 -0.57
CA ILE A 207 22.70 -0.02 -0.31
C ILE A 207 22.25 -0.47 1.08
N ASN A 208 22.45 0.35 2.10
CA ASN A 208 21.99 0.05 3.46
C ASN A 208 20.46 -0.10 3.53
N ALA A 209 19.73 0.77 2.82
CA ALA A 209 18.26 0.68 2.76
C ALA A 209 17.80 -0.62 2.10
N VAL A 210 18.42 -1.01 0.99
CA VAL A 210 18.09 -2.26 0.26
C VAL A 210 18.44 -3.47 1.11
N LEU A 211 19.64 -3.55 1.67
CA LEU A 211 20.08 -4.67 2.51
C LEU A 211 19.18 -4.83 3.74
N SER A 212 18.90 -3.73 4.44
CA SER A 212 18.02 -3.75 5.60
C SER A 212 16.60 -4.17 5.23
N CYS A 213 16.03 -3.64 4.13
CA CYS A 213 14.73 -4.05 3.63
C CYS A 213 14.71 -5.55 3.31
N THR A 214 15.71 -6.06 2.58
CA THR A 214 15.82 -7.47 2.24
C THR A 214 15.85 -8.35 3.49
N LEU A 215 16.71 -8.01 4.47
CA LEU A 215 16.81 -8.77 5.71
C LEU A 215 15.50 -8.78 6.49
N MET A 216 14.83 -7.64 6.64
CA MET A 216 13.54 -7.55 7.34
C MET A 216 12.40 -8.25 6.58
N SER A 217 12.55 -8.46 5.29
CA SER A 217 11.52 -9.09 4.44
C SER A 217 11.76 -10.58 4.16
N LEU A 218 12.79 -11.20 4.74
CA LEU A 218 13.14 -12.61 4.48
C LEU A 218 11.96 -13.57 4.74
N PHE A 219 11.17 -13.29 5.77
CA PHE A 219 9.99 -14.10 6.10
C PHE A 219 8.96 -14.17 4.96
N GLN A 220 8.89 -13.16 4.09
CA GLN A 220 8.05 -13.15 2.89
C GLN A 220 8.81 -13.63 1.65
N ILE A 221 10.06 -13.17 1.50
CA ILE A 221 10.84 -13.38 0.28
C ILE A 221 11.28 -14.82 0.14
N VAL A 222 11.74 -15.47 1.22
CA VAL A 222 12.26 -16.83 1.16
C VAL A 222 11.18 -17.84 0.73
N PRO A 223 10.00 -17.90 1.36
CA PRO A 223 8.93 -18.80 0.91
C PRO A 223 8.46 -18.51 -0.53
N LEU A 224 8.43 -17.23 -0.92
CA LEU A 224 8.06 -16.84 -2.28
C LEU A 224 9.05 -17.38 -3.31
N ILE A 225 10.35 -17.22 -3.08
CA ILE A 225 11.40 -17.72 -3.98
C ILE A 225 11.33 -19.25 -4.05
N GLU A 226 11.21 -19.93 -2.91
CA GLU A 226 11.09 -21.38 -2.86
C GLU A 226 9.92 -21.88 -3.72
N GLN A 227 8.77 -21.24 -3.58
CA GLN A 227 7.59 -21.61 -4.36
C GLN A 227 7.75 -21.36 -5.86
N ILE A 228 8.38 -20.24 -6.25
CA ILE A 228 8.67 -19.95 -7.66
C ILE A 228 9.62 -20.99 -8.27
N LEU A 229 10.61 -21.45 -7.51
CA LEU A 229 11.61 -22.40 -8.00
C LEU A 229 11.08 -23.84 -8.09
N PHE A 230 10.20 -24.25 -7.16
CA PHE A 230 9.78 -25.65 -7.04
C PHE A 230 8.33 -25.93 -7.44
N THR A 231 7.54 -24.89 -7.73
CA THR A 231 6.13 -25.04 -8.12
C THR A 231 5.92 -24.61 -9.58
N LYS A 232 5.24 -25.45 -10.35
CA LYS A 232 4.78 -25.05 -11.70
C LYS A 232 3.63 -24.08 -11.56
N LEU A 233 3.89 -22.82 -11.85
CA LEU A 233 2.87 -21.79 -11.86
C LEU A 233 2.11 -21.81 -13.18
N SER A 234 0.78 -21.75 -13.13
CA SER A 234 -0.02 -21.56 -14.33
C SER A 234 0.23 -20.16 -14.90
N SER A 235 0.26 -20.07 -16.23
CA SER A 235 0.37 -18.76 -16.88
C SER A 235 -0.84 -17.89 -16.51
N PRO A 236 -0.63 -16.63 -16.15
CA PRO A 236 -1.75 -15.73 -15.90
C PRO A 236 -2.57 -15.55 -17.18
N VAL A 237 -3.86 -15.27 -17.01
CA VAL A 237 -4.74 -14.91 -18.13
C VAL A 237 -4.15 -13.69 -18.83
N THR A 238 -3.87 -13.81 -20.14
CA THR A 238 -3.33 -12.70 -20.91
C THR A 238 -4.45 -11.71 -21.25
N PHE A 239 -4.34 -10.50 -20.73
CA PHE A 239 -5.21 -9.40 -21.12
C PHE A 239 -4.57 -8.60 -22.27
N SER A 240 -5.39 -8.18 -23.23
CA SER A 240 -4.92 -7.25 -24.25
C SER A 240 -4.57 -5.91 -23.61
N LEU A 241 -3.30 -5.52 -23.67
CA LEU A 241 -2.80 -4.24 -23.17
C LEU A 241 -3.58 -3.05 -23.74
N ASN A 242 -3.93 -3.12 -25.02
CA ASN A 242 -4.68 -2.06 -25.71
C ASN A 242 -6.05 -1.78 -25.08
N ASN A 243 -6.68 -2.78 -24.49
CA ASN A 243 -7.99 -2.63 -23.85
C ASN A 243 -7.87 -2.07 -22.41
N GLN A 244 -6.67 -2.04 -21.85
CA GLN A 244 -6.39 -1.59 -20.47
C GLN A 244 -5.71 -0.23 -20.42
N LEU A 245 -5.06 0.20 -21.51
CA LEU A 245 -4.36 1.47 -21.55
C LEU A 245 -5.32 2.63 -21.83
N PHE A 246 -5.17 3.70 -21.06
CA PHE A 246 -5.83 4.97 -21.32
C PHE A 246 -4.98 5.83 -22.26
N ASN A 247 -5.62 6.44 -23.24
CA ASN A 247 -5.01 7.58 -23.92
C ASN A 247 -5.11 8.84 -23.03
N PHE A 248 -4.32 9.86 -23.33
CA PHE A 248 -4.27 11.08 -22.52
C PHE A 248 -5.64 11.78 -22.41
N LYS A 249 -6.46 11.75 -23.45
CA LYS A 249 -7.82 12.29 -23.42
C LYS A 249 -8.71 11.52 -22.43
N GLN A 250 -8.63 10.19 -22.45
CA GLN A 250 -9.37 9.33 -21.51
C GLN A 250 -8.93 9.58 -20.05
N LEU A 251 -7.63 9.77 -19.80
CA LEU A 251 -7.13 10.09 -18.47
C LEU A 251 -7.74 11.38 -17.92
N ILE A 252 -7.88 12.42 -18.75
CA ILE A 252 -8.53 13.67 -18.36
C ILE A 252 -10.04 13.45 -18.14
N MET A 253 -10.70 12.80 -19.09
CA MET A 253 -12.16 12.61 -19.06
C MET A 253 -12.59 11.76 -17.87
N VAL A 254 -11.86 10.70 -17.53
CA VAL A 254 -12.14 9.84 -16.37
C VAL A 254 -12.17 10.62 -15.06
N ASN A 255 -11.31 11.63 -14.90
CA ASN A 255 -11.30 12.47 -13.70
C ASN A 255 -12.44 13.51 -13.69
N LEU A 256 -13.05 13.81 -14.84
CA LEU A 256 -14.17 14.74 -14.97
C LEU A 256 -15.54 14.04 -14.91
N VAL A 257 -15.61 12.77 -15.34
CA VAL A 257 -16.85 11.99 -15.53
C VAL A 257 -16.94 10.88 -14.49
N ASN A 258 -16.67 11.11 -13.26
CA ASN A 258 -16.98 10.28 -12.08
C ASN A 258 -16.92 8.74 -12.26
N GLN A 259 -15.94 8.22 -12.99
CA GLN A 259 -15.65 6.79 -13.05
C GLN A 259 -14.75 6.41 -11.87
N LEU A 260 -15.36 5.97 -10.77
CA LEU A 260 -14.71 5.76 -9.48
C LEU A 260 -13.54 4.77 -9.52
N ASP A 261 -13.60 3.77 -10.36
CA ASP A 261 -12.60 2.70 -10.51
C ASP A 261 -11.30 3.15 -11.18
N LYS A 262 -11.32 4.27 -11.88
CA LYS A 262 -10.22 4.70 -12.77
C LYS A 262 -9.69 6.10 -12.48
N GLN A 263 -10.30 6.84 -11.53
CA GLN A 263 -9.91 8.22 -11.26
C GLN A 263 -8.94 8.34 -10.08
N VAL A 264 -8.01 9.25 -10.21
CA VAL A 264 -7.09 9.63 -9.10
C VAL A 264 -7.81 10.51 -8.06
N GLY A 265 -8.95 11.07 -8.43
CA GLY A 265 -9.70 12.05 -7.64
C GLY A 265 -9.44 13.48 -8.13
N PHE A 266 -10.53 14.24 -8.24
CA PHE A 266 -10.51 15.59 -8.82
C PHE A 266 -9.53 16.53 -8.13
N VAL A 267 -9.45 16.50 -6.79
CA VAL A 267 -8.54 17.35 -6.02
C VAL A 267 -7.07 17.04 -6.30
N LEU A 268 -6.71 15.75 -6.35
CA LEU A 268 -5.33 15.34 -6.68
C LEU A 268 -5.00 15.67 -8.13
N PHE A 269 -5.95 15.47 -9.06
CA PHE A 269 -5.77 15.81 -10.47
C PHE A 269 -5.50 17.31 -10.64
N ILE A 270 -6.32 18.19 -10.06
CA ILE A 270 -6.10 19.64 -10.11
C ILE A 270 -4.78 20.03 -9.45
N SER A 271 -4.42 19.40 -8.31
CA SER A 271 -3.16 19.69 -7.64
C SER A 271 -1.96 19.41 -8.54
N VAL A 272 -1.96 18.29 -9.26
CA VAL A 272 -0.91 17.95 -10.24
C VAL A 272 -0.87 18.98 -11.38
N VAL A 273 -2.02 19.36 -11.94
CA VAL A 273 -2.09 20.36 -13.00
C VAL A 273 -1.52 21.72 -12.53
N VAL A 274 -1.89 22.18 -11.33
CA VAL A 274 -1.37 23.43 -10.76
C VAL A 274 0.13 23.38 -10.54
N ILE A 275 0.66 22.25 -10.04
CA ILE A 275 2.11 22.05 -9.87
C ILE A 275 2.82 22.11 -11.22
N CYS A 276 2.32 21.40 -12.23
CA CYS A 276 2.90 21.40 -13.57
C CYS A 276 2.89 22.81 -14.21
N LEU A 277 1.85 23.61 -13.97
CA LEU A 277 1.78 24.98 -14.45
C LEU A 277 2.74 25.94 -13.74
N ARG A 278 3.06 25.68 -12.45
CA ARG A 278 4.02 26.48 -11.68
C ARG A 278 5.47 26.13 -11.91
N LEU A 279 5.76 24.98 -12.48
CA LEU A 279 7.13 24.53 -12.82
C LEU A 279 7.61 25.05 -14.19
N ARG A 280 6.76 25.78 -14.90
CA ARG A 280 7.10 26.56 -16.10
C ARG A 280 7.42 28.01 -15.71
#